data_9ca648ecce9a84bbcbaf79afd293a1ac
#
_entry.id   9ca648ecce9a84bbcbaf79afd293a1ac
#
_cell.length_a   1.000
_cell.length_b   1.000
_cell.length_c   1.000
_cell.angle_alpha   90.00
_cell.angle_beta   90.00
_cell.angle_gamma   90.00
#
_symmetry.space_group_name_H-M   'P 1'
#
loop_
_entity.id
_entity.type
_entity.pdbx_description
1 polymer ?
#
loop_
_entity_poly.entity_id
_entity_poly.type
_entity_poly.pdbx_seq_one_letter_code
_entity_poly.pdbx_strand_id
1 'polypeptide(L)'
;MAIHDIGHNTAYGNGKNSYKNRYFGFVANLPLGVPYSVTFKKYHIDHHRYLAGDQLDTDLPTEWEGRFFTNSPLKFLWLILNPAFYAFRPMVIRPKKPTHYELKNMMAQIIFNMWIYQSFGGKALSYLLIGTALALGVHPTAGHFIAEHYMFCKGQGKV
;
A
#
# COMPACT_ATOMS: atom_id res chain seq x y z
N MET A 1 5.09 0.71 7.95
CA MET A 1 6.56 0.83 8.11
C MET A 1 7.30 -0.41 7.59
N ALA A 2 7.23 -1.63 8.18
CA ALA A 2 8.06 -2.76 7.73
C ALA A 2 8.03 -3.05 6.22
N ILE A 3 6.86 -3.07 5.59
CA ILE A 3 6.75 -3.29 4.13
C ILE A 3 7.39 -2.15 3.34
N HIS A 4 7.29 -0.92 3.80
CA HIS A 4 7.95 0.24 3.20
C HIS A 4 9.47 0.06 3.20
N ASP A 5 10.06 -0.22 4.35
CA ASP A 5 11.51 -0.39 4.50
C ASP A 5 12.02 -1.59 3.70
N ILE A 6 11.30 -2.72 3.73
CA ILE A 6 11.59 -3.90 2.90
C ILE A 6 11.48 -3.52 1.41
N GLY A 7 10.54 -2.68 1.04
CA GLY A 7 10.38 -2.12 -0.31
C GLY A 7 11.65 -1.43 -0.80
N HIS A 8 12.33 -0.69 0.08
CA HIS A 8 13.63 -0.05 -0.17
C HIS A 8 14.84 -0.97 -0.05
N ASN A 9 14.66 -2.27 0.12
CA ASN A 9 15.72 -3.28 0.29
C ASN A 9 16.59 -3.10 1.55
N THR A 10 16.09 -2.46 2.60
CA THR A 10 16.87 -2.16 3.80
C THR A 10 17.26 -3.39 4.61
N ALA A 11 16.45 -4.46 4.59
CA ALA A 11 16.68 -5.65 5.40
C ALA A 11 17.89 -6.50 4.92
N TYR A 12 18.03 -6.71 3.61
CA TYR A 12 19.07 -7.56 3.02
C TYR A 12 19.93 -6.82 2.00
N GLY A 13 19.77 -5.51 1.87
CA GLY A 13 20.48 -4.68 0.91
C GLY A 13 20.12 -4.93 -0.55
N ASN A 14 20.88 -4.28 -1.41
CA ASN A 14 20.74 -4.36 -2.87
C ASN A 14 21.63 -5.46 -3.48
N GLY A 15 21.60 -5.61 -4.79
CA GLY A 15 22.43 -6.54 -5.53
C GLY A 15 21.94 -8.00 -5.43
N LYS A 16 22.86 -8.95 -5.24
CA LYS A 16 22.56 -10.39 -5.27
C LYS A 16 21.53 -10.84 -4.21
N ASN A 17 21.42 -10.13 -3.10
CA ASN A 17 20.50 -10.43 -2.01
C ASN A 17 19.14 -9.72 -2.13
N SER A 18 18.92 -8.89 -3.12
CA SER A 18 17.70 -8.11 -3.27
C SER A 18 16.41 -8.96 -3.32
N TYR A 19 16.51 -10.18 -3.87
CA TYR A 19 15.38 -11.12 -3.90
C TYR A 19 14.93 -11.56 -2.51
N LYS A 20 15.80 -11.59 -1.50
CA LYS A 20 15.48 -11.94 -0.11
C LYS A 20 14.50 -10.92 0.49
N ASN A 21 14.66 -9.64 0.15
CA ASN A 21 13.70 -8.62 0.58
C ASN A 21 12.29 -8.91 0.06
N ARG A 22 12.15 -9.43 -1.16
CA ARG A 22 10.83 -9.77 -1.73
C ARG A 22 10.16 -10.90 -0.95
N TYR A 23 10.90 -11.98 -0.63
CA TYR A 23 10.35 -13.08 0.17
C TYR A 23 10.08 -12.66 1.62
N PHE A 24 10.93 -11.82 2.19
CA PHE A 24 10.68 -11.24 3.51
C PHE A 24 9.43 -10.34 3.49
N GLY A 25 9.21 -9.61 2.40
CA GLY A 25 7.96 -8.89 2.15
C GLY A 25 6.72 -9.79 2.15
N PHE A 26 6.81 -11.04 1.65
CA PHE A 26 5.70 -11.99 1.73
C PHE A 26 5.36 -12.31 3.19
N VAL A 27 6.36 -12.52 4.04
CA VAL A 27 6.15 -12.77 5.47
C VAL A 27 5.53 -11.55 6.16
N ALA A 28 6.06 -10.36 5.88
CA ALA A 28 5.53 -9.11 6.44
C ALA A 28 4.09 -8.79 6.02
N ASN A 29 3.65 -9.35 4.89
CA ASN A 29 2.29 -9.23 4.36
C ASN A 29 1.25 -10.06 5.12
N LEU A 30 1.66 -11.24 5.64
CA LEU A 30 0.72 -12.23 6.16
C LEU A 30 -0.28 -11.63 7.18
N PRO A 31 0.16 -10.82 8.17
CA PRO A 31 -0.76 -10.21 9.14
C PRO A 31 -1.75 -9.21 8.54
N LEU A 32 -1.49 -8.69 7.33
CA LEU A 32 -2.40 -7.77 6.66
C LEU A 32 -3.62 -8.48 6.07
N GLY A 33 -3.53 -9.78 5.82
CA GLY A 33 -4.58 -10.54 5.13
C GLY A 33 -4.68 -10.29 3.63
N VAL A 34 -3.83 -9.40 3.06
CA VAL A 34 -3.82 -9.01 1.64
C VAL A 34 -2.41 -9.07 1.03
N PRO A 35 -2.24 -9.46 -0.24
CA PRO A 35 -0.94 -9.63 -0.91
C PRO A 35 -0.36 -8.28 -1.38
N TYR A 36 0.06 -7.44 -0.45
CA TYR A 36 0.37 -6.03 -0.68
C TYR A 36 1.83 -5.75 -1.07
N SER A 37 2.82 -6.41 -0.44
CA SER A 37 4.22 -5.96 -0.44
C SER A 37 4.89 -5.84 -1.81
N VAL A 38 4.61 -6.77 -2.74
CA VAL A 38 5.25 -6.76 -4.07
C VAL A 38 4.64 -5.68 -4.95
N THR A 39 3.32 -5.56 -4.93
CA THR A 39 2.60 -4.52 -5.67
C THR A 39 2.95 -3.14 -5.13
N PHE A 40 2.99 -2.98 -3.80
CA PHE A 40 3.45 -1.77 -3.15
C PHE A 40 4.82 -1.34 -3.66
N LYS A 41 5.84 -2.20 -3.53
CA LYS A 41 7.19 -1.88 -4.01
C LYS A 41 7.21 -1.42 -5.46
N LYS A 42 6.46 -2.05 -6.32
CA LYS A 42 6.40 -1.79 -7.77
C LYS A 42 5.88 -0.38 -8.10
N TYR A 43 4.92 0.14 -7.33
CA TYR A 43 4.37 1.47 -7.52
C TYR A 43 5.09 2.51 -6.66
N HIS A 44 5.51 2.16 -5.46
CA HIS A 44 6.22 3.03 -4.55
C HIS A 44 7.60 3.50 -5.08
N ILE A 45 8.31 2.66 -5.82
CA ILE A 45 9.54 3.08 -6.52
C ILE A 45 9.22 4.13 -7.59
N ASP A 46 8.08 4.04 -8.26
CA ASP A 46 7.65 5.07 -9.21
C ASP A 46 7.25 6.36 -8.48
N HIS A 47 6.59 6.25 -7.32
CA HIS A 47 6.32 7.39 -6.46
C HIS A 47 7.60 8.18 -6.15
N HIS A 48 8.66 7.51 -5.67
CA HIS A 48 9.94 8.18 -5.43
C HIS A 48 10.60 8.78 -6.69
N ARG A 49 10.39 8.16 -7.84
CA ARG A 49 10.96 8.64 -9.11
C ARG A 49 10.20 9.82 -9.69
N TYR A 50 8.91 9.86 -9.51
CA TYR A 50 8.00 10.81 -10.16
C TYR A 50 7.20 11.64 -9.16
N LEU A 51 7.71 11.83 -7.96
CA LEU A 51 7.06 12.48 -6.83
C LEU A 51 6.24 13.70 -7.29
N ALA A 52 4.93 13.68 -7.00
CA ALA A 52 3.95 14.68 -7.44
C ALA A 52 3.86 14.90 -8.96
N GLY A 53 4.42 13.99 -9.77
CA GLY A 53 4.25 14.01 -11.23
C GLY A 53 2.85 13.54 -11.61
N ASP A 54 2.10 14.40 -12.32
CA ASP A 54 0.75 14.09 -12.79
C ASP A 54 0.69 12.73 -13.50
N GLN A 55 -0.24 11.88 -13.12
CA GLN A 55 -0.55 10.57 -13.70
C GLN A 55 0.53 9.48 -13.55
N LEU A 56 1.71 9.77 -13.01
CA LEU A 56 2.79 8.80 -12.83
C LEU A 56 2.90 8.34 -11.38
N ASP A 57 2.57 9.21 -10.45
CA ASP A 57 2.56 8.95 -9.02
C ASP A 57 1.16 8.51 -8.58
N THR A 58 1.03 7.23 -8.28
CA THR A 58 -0.25 6.63 -7.86
C THR A 58 -0.41 6.53 -6.35
N ASP A 59 0.61 6.90 -5.57
CA ASP A 59 0.54 6.92 -4.12
C ASP A 59 -0.20 8.16 -3.61
N LEU A 60 -0.20 9.25 -4.39
CA LEU A 60 -0.94 10.47 -4.06
C LEU A 60 -2.40 10.41 -4.52
N PRO A 61 -3.32 11.13 -3.81
CA PRO A 61 -4.67 11.34 -4.27
C PRO A 61 -4.71 12.02 -5.63
N THR A 62 -5.67 11.63 -6.45
CA THR A 62 -5.87 12.25 -7.77
C THR A 62 -6.45 13.67 -7.65
N GLU A 63 -6.29 14.45 -8.70
CA GLU A 63 -6.94 15.78 -8.83
C GLU A 63 -8.46 15.69 -8.64
N TRP A 64 -9.07 14.62 -9.16
CA TRP A 64 -10.50 14.35 -8.98
C TRP A 64 -10.85 14.14 -7.49
N GLU A 65 -10.06 13.34 -6.77
CA GLU A 65 -10.26 13.15 -5.32
C GLU A 65 -10.17 14.49 -4.58
N GLY A 66 -9.16 15.32 -4.89
CA GLY A 66 -8.99 16.64 -4.30
C GLY A 66 -10.14 17.62 -4.61
N ARG A 67 -10.72 17.54 -5.80
CA ARG A 67 -11.85 18.39 -6.20
C ARG A 67 -13.16 17.96 -5.58
N PHE A 68 -13.37 16.66 -5.37
CA PHE A 68 -14.62 16.13 -4.83
C PHE A 68 -14.67 16.19 -3.29
N PHE A 69 -13.61 15.81 -2.61
CA PHE A 69 -13.56 15.70 -1.15
C PHE A 69 -13.08 17.01 -0.48
N THR A 70 -13.84 18.09 -0.61
CA THR A 70 -13.42 19.45 -0.22
C THR A 70 -13.78 19.86 1.20
N ASN A 71 -14.90 19.41 1.74
CA ASN A 71 -15.37 19.76 3.08
C ASN A 71 -15.13 18.65 4.11
N SER A 72 -15.26 18.95 5.41
CA SER A 72 -14.94 18.03 6.49
C SER A 72 -15.72 16.69 6.43
N PRO A 73 -17.03 16.65 6.19
CA PRO A 73 -17.75 15.39 6.02
C PRO A 73 -17.26 14.56 4.84
N LEU A 74 -17.01 15.19 3.69
CA LEU A 74 -16.48 14.50 2.51
C LEU A 74 -15.05 14.02 2.74
N LYS A 75 -14.19 14.79 3.41
CA LYS A 75 -12.84 14.35 3.79
C LYS A 75 -12.88 13.15 4.73
N PHE A 76 -13.84 13.12 5.67
CA PHE A 76 -14.02 11.94 6.52
C PHE A 76 -14.48 10.71 5.71
N LEU A 77 -15.41 10.91 4.78
CA LEU A 77 -15.81 9.85 3.84
C LEU A 77 -14.61 9.37 3.00
N TRP A 78 -13.77 10.29 2.53
CA TRP A 78 -12.55 9.94 1.80
C TRP A 78 -11.62 9.08 2.66
N LEU A 79 -11.44 9.38 3.94
CA LEU A 79 -10.65 8.54 4.85
C LEU A 79 -11.20 7.12 4.97
N ILE A 80 -12.52 6.97 5.04
CA ILE A 80 -13.17 5.65 5.06
C ILE A 80 -12.90 4.89 3.75
N LEU A 81 -12.94 5.57 2.62
CA LEU A 81 -12.75 4.99 1.28
C LEU A 81 -11.27 4.87 0.87
N ASN A 82 -10.36 5.52 1.60
CA ASN A 82 -8.94 5.55 1.24
C ASN A 82 -8.30 4.16 1.04
N PRO A 83 -8.60 3.11 1.84
CA PRO A 83 -8.08 1.77 1.57
C PRO A 83 -8.44 1.26 0.17
N ALA A 84 -9.65 1.53 -0.29
CA ALA A 84 -10.11 1.16 -1.63
C ALA A 84 -9.42 2.03 -2.71
N PHE A 85 -9.39 3.35 -2.52
CA PHE A 85 -8.67 4.23 -3.44
C PHE A 85 -7.21 3.84 -3.57
N TYR A 86 -6.54 3.60 -2.46
CA TYR A 86 -5.13 3.21 -2.46
C TYR A 86 -4.89 1.87 -3.16
N ALA A 87 -5.78 0.90 -2.99
CA ALA A 87 -5.67 -0.40 -3.65
C ALA A 87 -5.95 -0.35 -5.16
N PHE A 88 -6.94 0.45 -5.59
CA PHE A 88 -7.41 0.43 -6.98
C PHE A 88 -6.82 1.56 -7.84
N ARG A 89 -6.43 2.69 -7.26
CA ARG A 89 -5.85 3.84 -7.97
C ARG A 89 -4.71 3.45 -8.91
N PRO A 90 -3.70 2.63 -8.50
CA PRO A 90 -2.64 2.21 -9.39
C PRO A 90 -3.14 1.39 -10.59
N MET A 91 -4.18 0.60 -10.39
CA MET A 91 -4.74 -0.25 -11.46
C MET A 91 -5.50 0.57 -12.50
N VAL A 92 -6.09 1.69 -12.09
CA VAL A 92 -6.86 2.58 -12.98
C VAL A 92 -5.96 3.57 -13.71
N ILE A 93 -5.06 4.23 -12.97
CA ILE A 93 -4.23 5.32 -13.53
C ILE A 93 -3.04 4.78 -14.31
N ARG A 94 -2.37 3.77 -13.77
CA ARG A 94 -1.14 3.21 -14.35
C ARG A 94 -1.11 1.69 -14.30
N PRO A 95 -1.96 1.00 -15.04
CA PRO A 95 -2.00 -0.46 -15.01
C PRO A 95 -0.67 -1.06 -15.47
N LYS A 96 -0.09 -1.92 -14.65
CA LYS A 96 1.13 -2.66 -14.97
C LYS A 96 0.83 -4.15 -15.02
N LYS A 97 1.45 -4.88 -15.95
CA LYS A 97 1.32 -6.33 -16.04
C LYS A 97 1.73 -6.99 -14.71
N PRO A 98 0.95 -7.97 -14.21
CA PRO A 98 1.33 -8.74 -13.04
C PRO A 98 2.68 -9.45 -13.25
N THR A 99 3.48 -9.51 -12.19
CA THR A 99 4.75 -10.22 -12.19
C THR A 99 4.60 -11.60 -11.54
N HIS A 100 5.52 -12.51 -11.82
CA HIS A 100 5.55 -13.82 -11.16
C HIS A 100 5.71 -13.71 -9.63
N TYR A 101 6.35 -12.63 -9.12
CA TYR A 101 6.44 -12.40 -7.68
C TYR A 101 5.12 -11.94 -7.06
N GLU A 102 4.32 -11.14 -7.78
CA GLU A 102 2.96 -10.79 -7.33
C GLU A 102 2.08 -12.04 -7.23
N LEU A 103 2.18 -12.94 -8.22
CA LEU A 103 1.45 -14.20 -8.20
C LEU A 103 1.89 -15.10 -7.03
N LYS A 104 3.19 -15.25 -6.80
CA LYS A 104 3.72 -16.00 -5.64
C LYS A 104 3.26 -15.40 -4.31
N ASN A 105 3.28 -14.06 -4.19
CA ASN A 105 2.82 -13.35 -3.00
C ASN A 105 1.32 -13.60 -2.75
N MET A 106 0.52 -13.53 -3.81
CA MET A 106 -0.91 -13.83 -3.74
C MET A 106 -1.17 -15.27 -3.27
N MET A 107 -0.46 -16.25 -3.84
CA MET A 107 -0.59 -17.65 -3.45
C MET A 107 -0.21 -17.87 -1.97
N ALA A 108 0.91 -17.29 -1.52
CA ALA A 108 1.32 -17.36 -0.11
C ALA A 108 0.27 -16.76 0.82
N GLN A 109 -0.31 -15.61 0.44
CA GLN A 109 -1.36 -14.96 1.23
C GLN A 109 -2.66 -15.79 1.27
N ILE A 110 -3.08 -16.37 0.15
CA ILE A 110 -4.27 -17.24 0.11
C ILE A 110 -4.07 -18.44 1.03
N ILE A 111 -2.92 -19.12 0.94
CA ILE A 111 -2.62 -20.28 1.79
C ILE A 111 -2.66 -19.88 3.27
N PHE A 112 -2.05 -18.77 3.63
CA PHE A 112 -2.06 -18.26 5.00
C PHE A 112 -3.47 -17.90 5.47
N ASN A 113 -4.26 -17.21 4.66
CA ASN A 113 -5.64 -16.85 5.01
C ASN A 113 -6.53 -18.09 5.19
N MET A 114 -6.35 -19.10 4.35
CA MET A 114 -7.05 -20.40 4.52
C MET A 114 -6.65 -21.09 5.82
N TRP A 115 -5.37 -21.09 6.16
CA TRP A 115 -4.88 -21.63 7.42
C TRP A 115 -5.46 -20.88 8.63
N ILE A 116 -5.47 -19.54 8.62
CA ILE A 116 -6.09 -18.72 9.67
C ILE A 116 -7.59 -19.05 9.79
N TYR A 117 -8.30 -19.13 8.66
CA TYR A 117 -9.73 -19.43 8.66
C TYR A 117 -10.01 -20.81 9.26
N GLN A 118 -9.24 -21.83 8.88
CA GLN A 118 -9.43 -23.20 9.36
C GLN A 118 -9.03 -23.38 10.83
N SER A 119 -7.96 -22.70 11.29
CA SER A 119 -7.42 -22.85 12.65
C SER A 119 -8.12 -21.98 13.68
N PHE A 120 -8.56 -20.79 13.30
CA PHE A 120 -9.07 -19.76 14.23
C PHE A 120 -10.47 -19.22 13.84
N GLY A 121 -10.98 -19.64 12.71
CA GLY A 121 -12.31 -19.26 12.22
C GLY A 121 -12.37 -17.89 11.54
N GLY A 122 -13.56 -17.58 10.99
CA GLY A 122 -13.78 -16.36 10.22
C GLY A 122 -13.58 -15.06 11.00
N LYS A 123 -13.80 -15.07 12.32
CA LYS A 123 -13.59 -13.88 13.16
C LYS A 123 -12.12 -13.44 13.18
N ALA A 124 -11.18 -14.39 13.22
CA ALA A 124 -9.75 -14.09 13.18
C ALA A 124 -9.33 -13.50 11.84
N LEU A 125 -9.80 -14.07 10.73
CA LEU A 125 -9.54 -13.53 9.41
C LEU A 125 -10.16 -12.15 9.23
N SER A 126 -11.39 -11.93 9.68
CA SER A 126 -12.06 -10.62 9.65
C SER A 126 -11.29 -9.59 10.47
N TYR A 127 -10.73 -9.97 11.62
CA TYR A 127 -9.89 -9.07 12.43
C TYR A 127 -8.68 -8.55 11.63
N LEU A 128 -7.97 -9.44 10.93
CA LEU A 128 -6.82 -9.03 10.10
C LEU A 128 -7.23 -8.07 8.98
N LEU A 129 -8.29 -8.41 8.23
CA LEU A 129 -8.75 -7.62 7.08
C LEU A 129 -9.32 -6.26 7.51
N ILE A 130 -10.17 -6.23 8.54
CA ILE A 130 -10.76 -5.00 9.06
C ILE A 130 -9.66 -4.13 9.71
N GLY A 131 -8.74 -4.73 10.47
CA GLY A 131 -7.60 -4.03 11.06
C GLY A 131 -6.75 -3.34 10.00
N THR A 132 -6.47 -4.01 8.88
CA THR A 132 -5.74 -3.44 7.75
C THR A 132 -6.52 -2.30 7.10
N ALA A 133 -7.83 -2.46 6.85
CA ALA A 133 -8.65 -1.41 6.29
C ALA A 133 -8.74 -0.17 7.21
N LEU A 134 -8.91 -0.37 8.51
CA LEU A 134 -8.92 0.72 9.48
C LEU A 134 -7.58 1.44 9.55
N ALA A 135 -6.46 0.72 9.55
CA ALA A 135 -5.12 1.29 9.62
C ALA A 135 -4.77 2.19 8.41
N LEU A 136 -5.32 1.89 7.24
CA LEU A 136 -5.15 2.69 6.02
C LEU A 136 -6.18 3.83 5.89
N GLY A 137 -7.23 3.84 6.73
CA GLY A 137 -8.34 4.77 6.65
C GLY A 137 -8.47 5.67 7.88
N VAL A 138 -9.38 5.31 8.78
CA VAL A 138 -9.79 6.17 9.91
C VAL A 138 -8.91 6.07 11.17
N HIS A 139 -7.94 5.18 11.18
CA HIS A 139 -7.02 5.06 12.31
C HIS A 139 -5.97 6.18 12.30
N PRO A 140 -5.50 6.68 13.45
CA PRO A 140 -4.46 7.71 13.51
C PRO A 140 -3.17 7.40 12.74
N THR A 141 -2.83 6.12 12.52
CA THR A 141 -1.70 5.71 11.67
C THR A 141 -1.84 6.15 10.21
N ALA A 142 -3.05 6.39 9.72
CA ALA A 142 -3.25 6.96 8.39
C ALA A 142 -2.74 8.42 8.30
N GLY A 143 -2.69 9.14 9.42
CA GLY A 143 -2.09 10.47 9.50
C GLY A 143 -0.62 10.51 9.13
N HIS A 144 0.12 9.44 9.42
CA HIS A 144 1.51 9.28 9.01
C HIS A 144 1.67 9.27 7.49
N PHE A 145 0.82 8.53 6.78
CA PHE A 145 0.79 8.53 5.32
C PHE A 145 0.54 9.93 4.73
N ILE A 146 -0.40 10.69 5.32
CA ILE A 146 -0.69 12.06 4.90
C ILE A 146 0.51 12.98 5.18
N ALA A 147 1.14 12.85 6.35
CA ALA A 147 2.26 13.68 6.75
C ALA A 147 3.51 13.49 5.88
N GLU A 148 3.79 12.26 5.47
CA GLU A 148 4.93 11.95 4.58
C GLU A 148 4.77 12.52 3.17
N HIS A 149 3.53 12.78 2.74
CA HIS A 149 3.22 13.24 1.39
C HIS A 149 2.79 14.72 1.35
N TYR A 150 2.86 15.43 2.46
CA TYR A 150 2.47 16.83 2.53
C TYR A 150 3.56 17.74 1.98
N MET A 151 3.21 18.54 0.98
CA MET A 151 4.10 19.60 0.46
C MET A 151 3.85 20.91 1.19
N PHE A 152 4.83 21.40 1.96
CA PHE A 152 4.76 22.69 2.65
C PHE A 152 4.84 23.86 1.70
N CYS A 153 5.61 23.73 0.60
CA CYS A 153 5.76 24.75 -0.42
C CYS A 153 5.65 24.16 -1.81
N LYS A 154 4.96 24.86 -2.72
CA LYS A 154 4.81 24.45 -4.11
C LYS A 154 6.19 24.36 -4.78
N GLY A 155 6.58 23.20 -5.28
CA GLY A 155 7.85 22.98 -5.96
C GLY A 155 8.98 22.37 -5.10
N GLN A 156 8.77 22.08 -3.81
CA GLN A 156 9.76 21.41 -2.96
C GLN A 156 9.87 19.89 -3.17
N GLY A 157 9.05 19.28 -4.01
CA GLY A 157 9.07 17.84 -4.29
C GLY A 157 10.11 17.37 -5.33
N LYS A 158 11.05 18.23 -5.71
CA LYS A 158 12.16 17.85 -6.60
C LYS A 158 13.44 17.78 -5.78
N VAL A 159 13.74 16.62 -5.23
CA VAL A 159 15.09 16.24 -4.81
C VAL A 159 15.61 15.20 -5.77
#